data_6f6a135d5a66fed82eb3f97e23f133ff
#
_entry.id   6f6a135d5a66fed82eb3f97e23f133ff
#
_cell.length_a   1.000
_cell.length_b   1.000
_cell.length_c   1.000
_cell.angle_alpha   90.00
_cell.angle_beta   90.00
_cell.angle_gamma   90.00
#
_symmetry.space_group_name_H-M   'P 1'
#
loop_
_entity.id
_entity.type
_entity.pdbx_description
1 polymer ?
#
loop_
_entity_poly.entity_id
_entity_poly.type
_entity_poly.pdbx_seq_one_letter_code
_entity_poly.pdbx_strand_id
1 'polypeptide(L)'
;MAKFSLIILASMIFALNGCSSQVVNYDRYSLIEDVSAISIQSNYNVEVSLNESLNQLGIVLKTSDVSLRSANKHLWSSSLRSQLESIFKDVLYKENFAKNTSFAIYVNKFNGALDGTVEIDLSVAAFKNNKQIIFKNYVRKGKQDASGYDALVIKLKGFYKEICKEIVADIR
;
A
#
# COMPACT_ATOMS: atom_id res chain seq x y z
N MET A 1 -17.35 -48.96 43.58
CA MET A 1 -18.02 -48.01 42.65
C MET A 1 -17.48 -46.57 42.76
N ALA A 2 -17.01 -46.10 43.94
CA ALA A 2 -16.50 -44.72 44.09
C ALA A 2 -15.19 -44.38 43.37
N LYS A 3 -14.31 -45.37 43.10
CA LYS A 3 -13.01 -45.16 42.43
C LYS A 3 -13.17 -44.90 40.93
N PHE A 4 -14.18 -45.41 40.25
CA PHE A 4 -14.45 -45.20 38.82
C PHE A 4 -15.02 -43.81 38.57
N SER A 5 -15.80 -43.27 39.49
CA SER A 5 -16.39 -41.93 39.36
C SER A 5 -15.35 -40.80 39.43
N LEU A 6 -14.28 -41.03 40.22
CA LEU A 6 -13.20 -40.04 40.39
C LEU A 6 -12.31 -39.92 39.14
N ILE A 7 -12.11 -40.99 38.38
CA ILE A 7 -11.29 -41.02 37.18
C ILE A 7 -12.01 -40.28 36.02
N ILE A 8 -13.33 -40.41 35.92
CA ILE A 8 -14.14 -39.73 34.90
C ILE A 8 -14.17 -38.21 35.15
N LEU A 9 -14.22 -37.82 36.42
CA LEU A 9 -14.20 -36.38 36.77
C LEU A 9 -12.83 -35.73 36.48
N ALA A 10 -11.73 -36.42 36.72
CA ALA A 10 -10.38 -35.94 36.43
C ALA A 10 -10.09 -35.82 34.92
N SER A 11 -10.65 -36.71 34.06
CA SER A 11 -10.47 -36.61 32.62
C SER A 11 -11.27 -35.47 31.97
N MET A 12 -12.38 -35.03 32.60
CA MET A 12 -13.22 -33.96 32.09
C MET A 12 -12.62 -32.56 32.34
N ILE A 13 -11.74 -32.39 33.34
CA ILE A 13 -11.05 -31.14 33.66
C ILE A 13 -9.91 -30.85 32.65
N PHE A 14 -9.31 -31.88 32.03
CA PHE A 14 -8.24 -31.72 31.03
C PHE A 14 -8.74 -31.24 29.66
N ALA A 15 -10.04 -31.39 29.37
CA ALA A 15 -10.61 -30.98 28.07
C ALA A 15 -10.90 -29.47 27.95
N LEU A 16 -10.79 -28.69 29.03
CA LEU A 16 -11.12 -27.27 29.06
C LEU A 16 -9.94 -26.33 28.84
N ASN A 17 -8.72 -26.84 28.68
CA ASN A 17 -7.51 -26.02 28.52
C ASN A 17 -7.11 -25.70 27.06
N GLY A 18 -7.99 -25.85 26.11
CA GLY A 18 -7.62 -25.82 24.70
C GLY A 18 -8.31 -24.78 23.84
N CYS A 19 -8.27 -23.49 24.18
CA CYS A 19 -8.45 -22.41 23.18
C CYS A 19 -7.89 -21.10 23.73
N SER A 20 -6.58 -21.01 23.83
CA SER A 20 -5.91 -19.72 23.89
C SER A 20 -5.87 -19.17 22.44
N SER A 21 -6.84 -18.36 22.07
CA SER A 21 -6.76 -17.56 20.86
C SER A 21 -5.64 -16.53 21.06
N GLN A 22 -4.49 -16.79 20.44
CA GLN A 22 -3.43 -15.79 20.41
C GLN A 22 -3.98 -14.54 19.70
N VAL A 23 -3.99 -13.42 20.40
CA VAL A 23 -4.29 -12.11 19.79
C VAL A 23 -3.17 -11.83 18.78
N VAL A 24 -3.47 -11.94 17.51
CA VAL A 24 -2.52 -11.60 16.45
C VAL A 24 -2.50 -10.09 16.32
N ASN A 25 -1.43 -9.46 16.73
CA ASN A 25 -1.21 -8.03 16.50
C ASN A 25 -0.80 -7.79 15.05
N TYR A 26 -1.46 -6.83 14.41
CA TYR A 26 -1.17 -6.37 13.06
C TYR A 26 -0.64 -4.94 13.11
N ASP A 27 0.52 -4.71 12.51
CA ASP A 27 1.02 -3.36 12.27
C ASP A 27 0.33 -2.77 11.05
N ARG A 28 -0.16 -1.55 11.16
CA ARG A 28 -0.85 -0.86 10.07
C ARG A 28 -0.09 0.38 9.64
N TYR A 29 0.17 0.46 8.34
CA TYR A 29 0.99 1.49 7.72
C TYR A 29 0.16 2.42 6.86
N SER A 30 0.43 3.72 6.95
CA SER A 30 -0.21 4.74 6.13
C SER A 30 0.81 5.53 5.32
N LEU A 31 0.51 5.71 4.05
CA LEU A 31 1.23 6.64 3.19
C LEU A 31 0.73 8.09 3.38
N ILE A 32 -0.45 8.26 4.01
CA ILE A 32 -1.11 9.55 4.24
C ILE A 32 -0.78 10.03 5.65
N GLU A 33 -0.32 11.28 5.78
CA GLU A 33 0.02 11.88 7.07
C GLU A 33 -1.18 12.56 7.74
N ASP A 34 -2.05 13.20 6.93
CA ASP A 34 -3.17 13.99 7.44
C ASP A 34 -4.46 13.65 6.69
N VAL A 35 -5.45 13.16 7.42
CA VAL A 35 -6.75 12.78 6.87
C VAL A 35 -7.62 14.02 6.58
N SER A 36 -7.35 15.15 7.25
CA SER A 36 -8.12 16.39 7.07
C SER A 36 -7.93 17.04 5.69
N ALA A 37 -6.80 16.78 5.03
CA ALA A 37 -6.52 17.25 3.68
C ALA A 37 -7.37 16.55 2.59
N ILE A 38 -7.93 15.38 2.88
CA ILE A 38 -8.63 14.53 1.89
C ILE A 38 -9.93 15.19 1.38
N SER A 39 -10.63 15.95 2.23
CA SER A 39 -11.93 16.56 1.87
C SER A 39 -11.83 17.71 0.85
N ILE A 40 -10.69 18.39 0.77
CA ILE A 40 -10.47 19.53 -0.13
C ILE A 40 -10.06 19.07 -1.53
N GLN A 41 -9.57 17.83 -1.67
CA GLN A 41 -8.95 17.27 -2.89
C GLN A 41 -9.94 16.59 -3.85
N SER A 42 -11.25 16.59 -3.54
CA SER A 42 -12.26 15.82 -4.27
C SER A 42 -12.49 16.25 -5.73
N ASN A 43 -11.90 17.37 -6.17
CA ASN A 43 -12.19 17.95 -7.48
C ASN A 43 -11.23 17.54 -8.61
N TYR A 44 -10.23 16.69 -8.34
CA TYR A 44 -9.35 16.13 -9.36
C TYR A 44 -9.84 14.75 -9.79
N ASN A 45 -9.96 14.54 -11.10
CA ASN A 45 -10.30 13.24 -11.66
C ASN A 45 -9.03 12.39 -11.79
N VAL A 46 -8.78 11.57 -10.79
CA VAL A 46 -7.64 10.65 -10.71
C VAL A 46 -8.17 9.26 -10.45
N GLU A 47 -7.83 8.32 -11.31
CA GLU A 47 -8.12 6.90 -11.17
C GLU A 47 -6.80 6.13 -11.06
N VAL A 48 -6.65 5.34 -10.00
CA VAL A 48 -5.51 4.45 -9.79
C VAL A 48 -5.98 3.00 -9.90
N SER A 49 -5.32 2.24 -10.75
CA SER A 49 -5.46 0.79 -10.87
C SER A 49 -4.17 0.11 -10.41
N LEU A 50 -4.30 -1.03 -9.76
CA LEU A 50 -3.16 -1.79 -9.24
C LEU A 50 -3.01 -3.10 -10.00
N ASN A 51 -1.77 -3.53 -10.20
CA ASN A 51 -1.48 -4.91 -10.54
C ASN A 51 -2.11 -5.83 -9.48
N GLU A 52 -2.61 -7.00 -9.89
CA GLU A 52 -3.33 -7.93 -9.01
C GLU A 52 -2.52 -8.31 -7.76
N SER A 53 -1.21 -8.48 -7.90
CA SER A 53 -0.31 -8.78 -6.76
C SER A 53 -0.28 -7.70 -5.68
N LEU A 54 -0.64 -6.46 -6.01
CA LEU A 54 -0.70 -5.31 -5.10
C LEU A 54 -2.09 -5.09 -4.49
N ASN A 55 -3.11 -5.78 -5.00
CA ASN A 55 -4.50 -5.60 -4.58
C ASN A 55 -4.83 -6.37 -3.28
N GLN A 56 -3.85 -6.46 -2.39
CA GLN A 56 -3.91 -7.13 -1.10
C GLN A 56 -3.71 -6.13 0.05
N LEU A 57 -4.13 -6.51 1.25
CA LEU A 57 -3.94 -5.67 2.43
C LEU A 57 -2.49 -5.62 2.91
N GLY A 58 -1.73 -6.69 2.69
CA GLY A 58 -0.34 -6.79 3.15
C GLY A 58 0.64 -6.02 2.25
N ILE A 59 1.66 -5.45 2.87
CA ILE A 59 2.77 -4.84 2.14
C ILE A 59 3.50 -5.93 1.35
N VAL A 60 3.73 -5.69 0.06
CA VAL A 60 4.33 -6.66 -0.85
C VAL A 60 5.86 -6.58 -0.81
N LEU A 61 6.49 -7.74 -0.68
CA LEU A 61 7.94 -7.90 -0.77
C LEU A 61 8.30 -8.86 -1.92
N LYS A 62 9.30 -8.48 -2.69
CA LYS A 62 9.99 -9.38 -3.63
C LYS A 62 10.90 -10.31 -2.83
N THR A 63 10.64 -11.61 -2.88
CA THR A 63 11.39 -12.64 -2.14
C THR A 63 12.42 -13.36 -3.00
N SER A 64 12.23 -13.35 -4.32
CA SER A 64 13.19 -13.80 -5.34
C SER A 64 12.94 -13.09 -6.66
N ASP A 65 13.69 -13.40 -7.71
CA ASP A 65 13.49 -12.78 -9.02
C ASP A 65 12.13 -13.04 -9.65
N VAL A 66 11.47 -14.11 -9.23
CA VAL A 66 10.17 -14.55 -9.78
C VAL A 66 9.06 -14.63 -8.73
N SER A 67 9.32 -14.21 -7.47
CA SER A 67 8.37 -14.40 -6.39
C SER A 67 8.10 -13.12 -5.61
N LEU A 68 6.81 -12.84 -5.40
CA LEU A 68 6.30 -11.78 -4.55
C LEU A 68 5.53 -12.42 -3.38
N ARG A 69 5.64 -11.81 -2.20
CA ARG A 69 4.90 -12.23 -1.00
C ARG A 69 4.25 -11.02 -0.35
N SER A 70 2.97 -11.12 -0.08
CA SER A 70 2.26 -10.17 0.78
C SER A 70 2.56 -10.46 2.24
N ALA A 71 2.85 -9.44 3.03
CA ALA A 71 3.09 -9.57 4.46
C ALA A 71 1.78 -9.91 5.20
N ASN A 72 1.86 -10.86 6.14
CA ASN A 72 0.69 -11.30 6.90
C ASN A 72 0.37 -10.40 8.11
N LYS A 73 1.39 -9.72 8.67
CA LYS A 73 1.27 -8.91 9.89
C LYS A 73 1.52 -7.41 9.67
N HIS A 74 2.05 -7.03 8.52
CA HIS A 74 2.36 -5.65 8.15
C HIS A 74 1.41 -5.23 7.02
N LEU A 75 0.34 -4.54 7.39
CA LEU A 75 -0.79 -4.27 6.52
C LEU A 75 -0.90 -2.78 6.21
N TRP A 76 -1.46 -2.45 5.06
CA TRP A 76 -1.90 -1.09 4.80
C TRP A 76 -3.07 -0.71 5.72
N SER A 77 -3.09 0.51 6.22
CA SER A 77 -4.17 1.04 7.09
C SER A 77 -5.49 1.19 6.35
N SER A 78 -5.42 1.40 5.04
CA SER A 78 -6.54 1.45 4.11
C SER A 78 -6.10 0.92 2.75
N SER A 79 -7.00 0.87 1.77
CA SER A 79 -6.67 0.44 0.40
C SER A 79 -5.47 1.21 -0.15
N LEU A 80 -4.45 0.51 -0.65
CA LEU A 80 -3.27 1.13 -1.28
C LEU A 80 -3.70 2.07 -2.42
N ARG A 81 -4.68 1.66 -3.24
CA ARG A 81 -5.28 2.49 -4.29
C ARG A 81 -5.72 3.85 -3.76
N SER A 82 -6.55 3.87 -2.72
CA SER A 82 -7.09 5.11 -2.15
C SER A 82 -5.99 6.00 -1.58
N GLN A 83 -4.95 5.41 -0.99
CA GLN A 83 -3.81 6.16 -0.46
C GLN A 83 -3.02 6.83 -1.60
N LEU A 84 -2.75 6.11 -2.69
CA LEU A 84 -2.03 6.63 -3.85
C LEU A 84 -2.84 7.74 -4.56
N GLU A 85 -4.14 7.54 -4.75
CA GLU A 85 -5.03 8.58 -5.28
C GLU A 85 -4.98 9.86 -4.43
N SER A 86 -5.06 9.72 -3.11
CA SER A 86 -5.05 10.85 -2.19
C SER A 86 -3.74 11.63 -2.25
N ILE A 87 -2.59 10.93 -2.30
CA ILE A 87 -1.28 11.58 -2.41
C ILE A 87 -1.16 12.34 -3.73
N PHE A 88 -1.60 11.75 -4.85
CA PHE A 88 -1.50 12.42 -6.15
C PHE A 88 -2.42 13.65 -6.21
N LYS A 89 -3.64 13.54 -5.71
CA LYS A 89 -4.57 14.68 -5.60
C LYS A 89 -4.00 15.81 -4.72
N ASP A 90 -3.31 15.46 -3.62
CA ASP A 90 -2.63 16.44 -2.76
C ASP A 90 -1.50 17.17 -3.52
N VAL A 91 -0.70 16.45 -4.30
CA VAL A 91 0.33 17.05 -5.14
C VAL A 91 -0.28 17.98 -6.19
N LEU A 92 -1.33 17.55 -6.91
CA LEU A 92 -2.04 18.37 -7.88
C LEU A 92 -2.59 19.66 -7.26
N TYR A 93 -3.14 19.57 -6.04
CA TYR A 93 -3.65 20.72 -5.30
C TYR A 93 -2.53 21.69 -4.90
N LYS A 94 -1.45 21.19 -4.31
CA LYS A 94 -0.29 22.00 -3.88
C LYS A 94 0.41 22.69 -5.05
N GLU A 95 0.43 22.04 -6.20
CA GLU A 95 0.99 22.56 -7.43
C GLU A 95 0.01 23.48 -8.21
N ASN A 96 -1.20 23.73 -7.69
CA ASN A 96 -2.26 24.49 -8.37
C ASN A 96 -2.52 24.00 -9.79
N PHE A 97 -2.56 22.68 -9.97
CA PHE A 97 -2.74 22.08 -11.30
C PHE A 97 -4.15 22.31 -11.84
N ALA A 98 -4.29 22.43 -13.16
CA ALA A 98 -5.57 22.70 -13.80
C ALA A 98 -6.55 21.52 -13.65
N LYS A 99 -7.79 21.77 -13.19
CA LYS A 99 -8.80 20.75 -12.86
C LYS A 99 -9.46 20.09 -14.08
N ASN A 100 -9.18 20.58 -15.29
CA ASN A 100 -9.74 20.03 -16.54
C ASN A 100 -8.96 18.87 -17.13
N THR A 101 -8.03 18.31 -16.35
CA THR A 101 -7.23 17.14 -16.75
C THR A 101 -7.65 15.95 -15.89
N SER A 102 -7.87 14.80 -16.52
CA SER A 102 -8.06 13.51 -15.85
C SER A 102 -6.84 12.62 -15.99
N PHE A 103 -6.62 11.77 -15.00
CA PHE A 103 -5.46 10.89 -14.91
C PHE A 103 -5.90 9.45 -14.70
N ALA A 104 -5.32 8.54 -15.49
CA ALA A 104 -5.38 7.11 -15.27
C ALA A 104 -3.96 6.62 -14.95
N ILE A 105 -3.76 6.05 -13.78
CA ILE A 105 -2.48 5.56 -13.28
C ILE A 105 -2.59 4.05 -13.09
N TYR A 106 -1.75 3.28 -13.75
CA TYR A 106 -1.61 1.85 -13.51
C TYR A 106 -0.31 1.58 -12.77
N VAL A 107 -0.42 1.04 -11.55
CA VAL A 107 0.73 0.70 -10.71
C VAL A 107 1.10 -0.75 -10.93
N ASN A 108 2.22 -0.96 -11.62
CA ASN A 108 2.77 -2.28 -11.93
C ASN A 108 3.55 -2.86 -10.74
N LYS A 109 4.40 -2.02 -10.09
CA LYS A 109 5.17 -2.40 -8.92
C LYS A 109 5.11 -1.32 -7.83
N PHE A 110 4.96 -1.75 -6.59
CA PHE A 110 4.99 -0.93 -5.38
C PHE A 110 5.44 -1.81 -4.21
N ASN A 111 6.71 -2.15 -4.17
CA ASN A 111 7.21 -3.19 -3.28
C ASN A 111 8.62 -2.93 -2.77
N GLY A 112 8.93 -3.58 -1.65
CA GLY A 112 10.29 -3.79 -1.17
C GLY A 112 10.87 -5.12 -1.65
N ALA A 113 12.12 -5.39 -1.28
CA ALA A 113 12.76 -6.68 -1.42
C ALA A 113 13.54 -7.03 -0.16
N LEU A 114 13.87 -8.31 0.03
CA LEU A 114 14.59 -8.80 1.22
C LEU A 114 15.97 -8.18 1.39
N ASP A 115 16.58 -7.75 0.30
CA ASP A 115 17.88 -7.07 0.29
C ASP A 115 17.79 -5.56 0.59
N GLY A 116 16.60 -5.06 0.95
CA GLY A 116 16.33 -3.65 1.21
C GLY A 116 16.11 -2.80 -0.04
N THR A 117 16.05 -3.39 -1.23
CA THR A 117 15.67 -2.67 -2.46
C THR A 117 14.20 -2.28 -2.41
N VAL A 118 13.90 -1.06 -2.85
CA VAL A 118 12.55 -0.51 -3.00
C VAL A 118 12.33 -0.17 -4.46
N GLU A 119 11.19 -0.58 -5.01
CA GLU A 119 10.87 -0.36 -6.42
C GLU A 119 9.44 0.13 -6.58
N ILE A 120 9.27 1.19 -7.37
CA ILE A 120 7.99 1.65 -7.92
C ILE A 120 8.11 1.66 -9.43
N ASP A 121 7.10 1.12 -10.09
CA ASP A 121 6.94 1.13 -11.54
C ASP A 121 5.47 1.37 -11.85
N LEU A 122 5.16 2.44 -12.58
CA LEU A 122 3.80 2.81 -12.93
C LEU A 122 3.72 3.47 -14.31
N SER A 123 2.57 3.29 -14.97
CA SER A 123 2.21 3.94 -16.23
C SER A 123 1.15 5.00 -15.97
N VAL A 124 1.28 6.15 -16.60
CA VAL A 124 0.33 7.26 -16.48
C VAL A 124 -0.16 7.66 -17.85
N ALA A 125 -1.48 7.74 -17.99
CA ALA A 125 -2.15 8.44 -19.09
C ALA A 125 -2.84 9.69 -18.52
N ALA A 126 -2.66 10.83 -19.16
CA ALA A 126 -3.43 12.03 -18.84
C ALA A 126 -4.24 12.48 -20.05
N PHE A 127 -5.44 13.00 -19.77
CA PHE A 127 -6.42 13.40 -20.78
C PHE A 127 -6.92 14.83 -20.49
N LYS A 128 -6.98 15.63 -21.53
CA LYS A 128 -7.58 16.97 -21.49
C LYS A 128 -8.63 17.08 -22.59
N ASN A 129 -9.87 17.45 -22.24
CA ASN A 129 -10.99 17.48 -23.16
C ASN A 129 -11.17 16.15 -23.92
N ASN A 130 -11.09 15.01 -23.22
CA ASN A 130 -11.16 13.64 -23.74
C ASN A 130 -10.07 13.27 -24.77
N LYS A 131 -9.04 14.11 -24.93
CA LYS A 131 -7.86 13.79 -25.75
C LYS A 131 -6.69 13.42 -24.85
N GLN A 132 -6.07 12.29 -25.11
CA GLN A 132 -4.84 11.89 -24.44
C GLN A 132 -3.71 12.88 -24.78
N ILE A 133 -3.09 13.44 -23.76
CA ILE A 133 -2.02 14.42 -23.88
C ILE A 133 -0.66 13.82 -23.51
N ILE A 134 -0.64 12.77 -22.65
CA ILE A 134 0.57 12.04 -22.30
C ILE A 134 0.24 10.55 -22.07
N PHE A 135 1.21 9.70 -22.38
CA PHE A 135 1.31 8.33 -21.89
C PHE A 135 2.79 8.04 -21.62
N LYS A 136 3.15 7.81 -20.35
CA LYS A 136 4.55 7.62 -19.95
C LYS A 136 4.67 6.67 -18.77
N ASN A 137 5.78 5.92 -18.74
CA ASN A 137 6.17 5.07 -17.62
C ASN A 137 7.12 5.83 -16.71
N TYR A 138 6.91 5.65 -15.39
CA TYR A 138 7.75 6.22 -14.35
C TYR A 138 8.27 5.09 -13.47
N VAL A 139 9.58 5.05 -13.27
CA VAL A 139 10.24 4.04 -12.46
C VAL A 139 11.13 4.71 -11.41
N ARG A 140 11.07 4.22 -10.18
CA ARG A 140 12.02 4.55 -9.12
C ARG A 140 12.51 3.28 -8.48
N LYS A 141 13.84 3.20 -8.31
CA LYS A 141 14.48 2.09 -7.65
C LYS A 141 15.62 2.61 -6.77
N GLY A 142 15.75 2.07 -5.58
CA GLY A 142 16.80 2.45 -4.63
C GLY A 142 16.80 1.55 -3.42
N LYS A 143 17.59 1.90 -2.41
CA LYS A 143 17.63 1.20 -1.13
C LYS A 143 16.88 1.98 -0.07
N GLN A 144 16.21 1.29 0.85
CA GLN A 144 15.70 1.91 2.08
C GLN A 144 16.88 2.33 2.98
N ASP A 145 16.65 3.37 3.77
CA ASP A 145 17.72 3.99 4.57
C ASP A 145 18.01 3.23 5.88
N ALA A 146 17.07 2.36 6.29
CA ALA A 146 17.20 1.45 7.42
C ALA A 146 16.45 0.15 7.14
N SER A 147 16.63 -0.88 7.97
CA SER A 147 15.86 -2.12 7.88
C SER A 147 14.47 -1.95 8.48
N GLY A 148 13.53 -2.80 8.03
CA GLY A 148 12.15 -2.87 8.56
C GLY A 148 11.11 -2.20 7.66
N TYR A 149 9.84 -2.43 8.01
CA TYR A 149 8.70 -1.96 7.22
C TYR A 149 8.49 -0.45 7.33
N ASP A 150 8.84 0.19 8.46
CA ASP A 150 8.75 1.65 8.60
C ASP A 150 9.64 2.35 7.55
N ALA A 151 10.92 1.94 7.45
CA ALA A 151 11.85 2.49 6.49
C ALA A 151 11.42 2.20 5.04
N LEU A 152 10.88 1.01 4.77
CA LEU A 152 10.31 0.66 3.47
C LEU A 152 9.15 1.58 3.09
N VAL A 153 8.18 1.78 3.99
CA VAL A 153 7.00 2.61 3.73
C VAL A 153 7.37 4.07 3.55
N ILE A 154 8.30 4.59 4.36
CA ILE A 154 8.83 5.96 4.21
C ILE A 154 9.48 6.13 2.83
N LYS A 155 10.28 5.17 2.38
CA LYS A 155 10.95 5.21 1.06
C LYS A 155 9.96 5.13 -0.09
N LEU A 156 9.00 4.20 -0.03
CA LEU A 156 7.91 4.09 -1.02
C LEU A 156 7.13 5.39 -1.14
N LYS A 157 6.77 6.00 -0.02
CA LYS A 157 6.07 7.29 0.03
C LYS A 157 6.89 8.42 -0.63
N GLY A 158 8.18 8.50 -0.29
CA GLY A 158 9.11 9.49 -0.87
C GLY A 158 9.18 9.35 -2.39
N PHE A 159 9.47 8.16 -2.89
CA PHE A 159 9.55 7.85 -4.32
C PHE A 159 8.24 8.15 -5.06
N TYR A 160 7.08 7.80 -4.47
CA TYR A 160 5.80 8.10 -5.10
C TYR A 160 5.53 9.60 -5.19
N LYS A 161 5.83 10.37 -4.13
CA LYS A 161 5.72 11.84 -4.15
C LYS A 161 6.62 12.48 -5.22
N GLU A 162 7.84 11.98 -5.39
CA GLU A 162 8.75 12.42 -6.46
C GLU A 162 8.18 12.16 -7.84
N ILE A 163 7.67 10.94 -8.09
CA ILE A 163 7.00 10.59 -9.35
C ILE A 163 5.79 11.49 -9.59
N CYS A 164 4.96 11.74 -8.59
CA CYS A 164 3.81 12.63 -8.73
C CYS A 164 4.20 14.04 -9.18
N LYS A 165 5.28 14.61 -8.63
CA LYS A 165 5.81 15.92 -9.05
C LYS A 165 6.36 15.88 -10.48
N GLU A 166 7.05 14.81 -10.86
CA GLU A 166 7.55 14.62 -12.23
C GLU A 166 6.39 14.56 -13.23
N ILE A 167 5.31 13.81 -12.93
CA ILE A 167 4.11 13.75 -13.77
C ILE A 167 3.54 15.15 -14.00
N VAL A 168 3.43 15.95 -12.93
CA VAL A 168 2.92 17.31 -13.01
C VAL A 168 3.81 18.21 -13.88
N ALA A 169 5.14 18.05 -13.77
CA ALA A 169 6.10 18.81 -14.56
C ALA A 169 6.06 18.45 -16.06
N ASP A 170 5.87 17.17 -16.38
CA ASP A 170 5.79 16.68 -17.76
C ASP A 170 4.53 17.16 -18.52
N ILE A 171 3.50 17.61 -17.81
CA ILE A 171 2.20 17.97 -18.40
C ILE A 171 2.00 19.49 -18.45
N ARG A 172 2.81 20.26 -17.76
CA ARG A 172 2.79 21.74 -17.79
C ARG A 172 3.41 22.28 -19.09
#